data_f33f89e7969f32320d24b4966494078a
#
_entry.id   f33f89e7969f32320d24b4966494078a
#
_cell.length_a   1.000
_cell.length_b   1.000
_cell.length_c   1.000
_cell.angle_alpha   90.00
_cell.angle_beta   90.00
_cell.angle_gamma   90.00
#
_symmetry.space_group_name_H-M   'P 1'
#
loop_
_entity.id
_entity.type
_entity.pdbx_description
1 polymer ?
#
loop_
_entity_poly.entity_id
_entity_poly.type
_entity_poly.pdbx_seq_one_letter_code
_entity_poly.pdbx_strand_id
1 'polypeptide(L)'
;MRKMRECIDSWLRDAHAMERESSAFLGARLGRIVHYPSLHDLLEAHLHETNCQVERLEDFIAQRSRDAGPWKHLRARLQGEARSASLSLCGDEVIETVIALVTQKQMEIASYQILAAAAEEASDEEVAELCQTL
;
A
#
# COMPACT_ATOMS: atom_id res chain seq x y z
N MET A 1 15.16 -9.60 -18.53
CA MET A 1 13.73 -9.98 -18.52
C MET A 1 13.33 -10.71 -17.24
N ARG A 2 13.86 -11.90 -16.95
CA ARG A 2 13.52 -12.66 -15.74
C ARG A 2 13.76 -11.89 -14.43
N LYS A 3 14.93 -11.26 -14.29
CA LYS A 3 15.28 -10.44 -13.11
C LYS A 3 14.31 -9.26 -12.89
N MET A 4 13.88 -8.58 -13.95
CA MET A 4 12.96 -7.46 -13.84
C MET A 4 11.59 -7.91 -13.35
N ARG A 5 11.08 -9.02 -13.84
CA ARG A 5 9.81 -9.60 -13.35
C ARG A 5 9.89 -10.01 -11.87
N GLU A 6 11.00 -10.60 -11.44
CA GLU A 6 11.23 -10.93 -10.03
C GLU A 6 11.25 -9.67 -9.14
N CYS A 7 11.83 -8.55 -9.63
CA CYS A 7 11.79 -7.26 -8.95
C CYS A 7 10.36 -6.71 -8.89
N ILE A 8 9.61 -6.74 -9.99
CA ILE A 8 8.21 -6.31 -10.04
C ILE A 8 7.36 -7.10 -9.03
N ASP A 9 7.53 -8.42 -8.97
CA ASP A 9 6.81 -9.27 -8.02
C ASP A 9 7.17 -8.96 -6.56
N SER A 10 8.43 -8.57 -6.29
CA SER A 10 8.84 -8.09 -4.97
C SER A 10 8.20 -6.74 -4.65
N TRP A 11 8.24 -5.80 -5.57
CA TRP A 11 7.68 -4.46 -5.38
C TRP A 11 6.16 -4.45 -5.25
N LEU A 12 5.45 -5.36 -5.91
CA LEU A 12 4.00 -5.57 -5.68
C LEU A 12 3.71 -6.00 -4.24
N ARG A 13 4.54 -6.88 -3.68
CA ARG A 13 4.43 -7.29 -2.28
C ARG A 13 4.75 -6.15 -1.32
N ASP A 14 5.76 -5.35 -1.64
CA ASP A 14 6.13 -4.18 -0.84
C ASP A 14 5.01 -3.12 -0.88
N ALA A 15 4.39 -2.90 -2.04
CA ALA A 15 3.23 -2.02 -2.18
C ALA A 15 2.04 -2.51 -1.35
N HIS A 16 1.74 -3.80 -1.38
CA HIS A 16 0.69 -4.40 -0.55
C HIS A 16 0.96 -4.21 0.94
N ALA A 17 2.20 -4.43 1.39
CA ALA A 17 2.60 -4.21 2.77
C ALA A 17 2.45 -2.74 3.18
N MET A 18 2.85 -1.81 2.31
CA MET A 18 2.69 -0.37 2.50
C MET A 18 1.22 0.02 2.68
N GLU A 19 0.33 -0.48 1.83
CA GLU A 19 -1.11 -0.20 1.93
C GLU A 19 -1.72 -0.79 3.21
N ARG A 20 -1.30 -1.97 3.62
CA ARG A 20 -1.76 -2.58 4.89
C ARG A 20 -1.31 -1.78 6.11
N GLU A 21 -0.08 -1.30 6.13
CA GLU A 21 0.40 -0.41 7.20
C GLU A 21 -0.40 0.90 7.23
N SER A 22 -0.72 1.46 6.05
CA SER A 22 -1.58 2.62 5.91
C SER A 22 -2.96 2.39 6.51
N SER A 23 -3.60 1.30 6.14
CA SER A 23 -4.90 0.91 6.66
C SER A 23 -4.90 0.80 8.19
N ALA A 24 -3.90 0.14 8.76
CA ALA A 24 -3.75 0.00 10.20
C ALA A 24 -3.54 1.36 10.90
N PHE A 25 -2.70 2.22 10.33
CA PHE A 25 -2.45 3.56 10.85
C PHE A 25 -3.72 4.42 10.82
N LEU A 26 -4.39 4.50 9.68
CA LEU A 26 -5.62 5.28 9.52
C LEU A 26 -6.73 4.80 10.46
N GLY A 27 -6.93 3.49 10.57
CA GLY A 27 -7.90 2.89 11.47
C GLY A 27 -7.63 3.22 12.94
N ALA A 28 -6.36 3.20 13.36
CA ALA A 28 -5.97 3.55 14.72
C ALA A 28 -6.17 5.05 15.04
N ARG A 29 -5.98 5.93 14.05
CA ARG A 29 -6.13 7.38 14.21
C ARG A 29 -7.57 7.85 14.13
N LEU A 30 -8.41 7.18 13.36
CA LEU A 30 -9.81 7.57 13.14
C LEU A 30 -10.60 7.71 14.45
N GLY A 31 -10.42 6.79 15.39
CA GLY A 31 -11.08 6.84 16.71
C GLY A 31 -10.57 7.92 17.66
N ARG A 32 -9.44 8.56 17.35
CA ARG A 32 -8.80 9.59 18.19
C ARG A 32 -9.06 11.01 17.73
N ILE A 33 -9.45 11.22 16.47
CA ILE A 33 -9.62 12.54 15.84
C ILE A 33 -11.11 12.88 15.69
N VAL A 34 -11.91 12.53 16.69
CA VAL A 34 -13.36 12.78 16.69
C VAL A 34 -13.74 14.25 16.86
N HIS A 35 -12.84 15.08 17.41
CA HIS A 35 -13.07 16.51 17.65
C HIS A 35 -12.81 17.40 16.42
N TYR A 36 -12.35 16.81 15.31
CA TYR A 36 -12.07 17.51 14.05
C TYR A 36 -12.85 16.84 12.92
N PRO A 37 -14.14 17.15 12.75
CA PRO A 37 -15.03 16.43 11.84
C PRO A 37 -14.52 16.36 10.41
N SER A 38 -14.00 17.46 9.87
CA SER A 38 -13.48 17.50 8.49
C SER A 38 -12.26 16.60 8.31
N LEU A 39 -11.37 16.52 9.31
CA LEU A 39 -10.20 15.64 9.28
C LEU A 39 -10.64 14.18 9.46
N HIS A 40 -11.60 13.93 10.34
CA HIS A 40 -12.18 12.60 10.54
C HIS A 40 -12.77 12.05 9.24
N ASP A 41 -13.58 12.82 8.54
CA ASP A 41 -14.21 12.44 7.27
C ASP A 41 -13.15 12.18 6.19
N LEU A 42 -12.09 12.99 6.15
CA LEU A 42 -10.97 12.80 5.23
C LEU A 42 -10.23 11.47 5.51
N LEU A 43 -9.95 11.19 6.78
CA LEU A 43 -9.30 9.93 7.20
C LEU A 43 -10.17 8.71 6.89
N GLU A 44 -11.48 8.81 7.12
CA GLU A 44 -12.43 7.74 6.81
C GLU A 44 -12.47 7.43 5.31
N ALA A 45 -12.51 8.47 4.48
CA ALA A 45 -12.46 8.33 3.03
C ALA A 45 -11.14 7.67 2.56
N HIS A 46 -10.00 8.11 3.12
CA HIS A 46 -8.69 7.51 2.81
C HIS A 46 -8.58 6.07 3.29
N LEU A 47 -9.12 5.74 4.46
CA LEU A 47 -9.16 4.37 4.96
C LEU A 47 -9.95 3.46 4.03
N HIS A 48 -11.10 3.92 3.55
CA HIS A 48 -11.91 3.16 2.59
C HIS A 48 -11.15 2.92 1.29
N GLU A 49 -10.55 3.97 0.72
CA GLU A 49 -9.73 3.89 -0.50
C GLU A 49 -8.55 2.92 -0.32
N THR A 50 -7.82 3.05 0.78
CA THR A 50 -6.67 2.18 1.11
C THR A 50 -7.09 0.71 1.23
N ASN A 51 -8.22 0.42 1.88
CA ASN A 51 -8.74 -0.94 1.97
C ASN A 51 -9.08 -1.52 0.59
N CYS A 52 -9.67 -0.72 -0.31
CA CYS A 52 -9.91 -1.14 -1.69
C CYS A 52 -8.61 -1.43 -2.43
N GLN A 53 -7.56 -0.63 -2.23
CA GLN A 53 -6.24 -0.86 -2.81
C GLN A 53 -5.58 -2.13 -2.28
N VAL A 54 -5.69 -2.40 -0.97
CA VAL A 54 -5.22 -3.66 -0.36
C VAL A 54 -5.88 -4.86 -1.04
N GLU A 55 -7.20 -4.86 -1.17
CA GLU A 55 -7.94 -5.95 -1.78
C GLU A 55 -7.54 -6.17 -3.25
N ARG A 56 -7.41 -5.10 -4.03
CA ARG A 56 -6.97 -5.17 -5.43
C ARG A 56 -5.58 -5.77 -5.58
N LEU A 57 -4.63 -5.33 -4.74
CA LEU A 57 -3.27 -5.88 -4.74
C LEU A 57 -3.25 -7.33 -4.31
N GLU A 58 -4.03 -7.69 -3.28
CA GLU A 58 -4.14 -9.06 -2.79
C GLU A 58 -4.66 -10.00 -3.89
N ASP A 59 -5.74 -9.64 -4.55
CA ASP A 59 -6.34 -10.42 -5.63
C ASP A 59 -5.39 -10.55 -6.81
N PHE A 60 -4.73 -9.47 -7.21
CA PHE A 60 -3.78 -9.45 -8.31
C PHE A 60 -2.57 -10.33 -8.03
N ILE A 61 -1.95 -10.20 -6.85
CA ILE A 61 -0.81 -11.02 -6.43
C ILE A 61 -1.21 -12.49 -6.34
N ALA A 62 -2.42 -12.77 -5.83
CA ALA A 62 -2.96 -14.12 -5.75
C ALA A 62 -3.10 -14.78 -7.12
N GLN A 63 -3.66 -14.06 -8.08
CA GLN A 63 -3.83 -14.56 -9.44
C GLN A 63 -2.48 -14.79 -10.13
N ARG A 64 -1.59 -13.81 -10.06
CA ARG A 64 -0.23 -13.87 -10.62
C ARG A 64 0.61 -15.01 -10.03
N SER A 65 0.43 -15.32 -8.74
CA SER A 65 1.12 -16.42 -8.06
C SER A 65 0.58 -17.80 -8.43
N ARG A 66 -0.67 -17.93 -8.84
CA ARG A 66 -1.23 -19.19 -9.37
C ARG A 66 -0.57 -19.58 -10.67
N ASP A 67 -0.25 -18.60 -11.49
CA ASP A 67 0.42 -18.81 -12.78
C ASP A 67 1.91 -19.15 -12.62
N ALA A 68 2.50 -18.83 -11.45
CA ALA A 68 3.94 -18.99 -11.16
C ALA A 68 4.30 -20.25 -10.31
N GLY A 69 3.33 -21.03 -9.79
CA GLY A 69 3.59 -22.22 -8.95
C GLY A 69 3.12 -22.09 -7.49
N PRO A 70 3.50 -22.98 -6.56
CA PRO A 70 2.80 -23.18 -5.29
C PRO A 70 2.74 -21.94 -4.39
N TRP A 71 1.53 -21.45 -4.28
CA TRP A 71 1.01 -20.29 -3.58
C TRP A 71 1.19 -20.29 -2.05
N LYS A 72 1.36 -21.44 -1.43
CA LYS A 72 1.28 -21.61 0.05
C LYS A 72 2.30 -20.77 0.84
N HIS A 73 3.46 -20.49 0.27
CA HIS A 73 4.53 -19.75 0.96
C HIS A 73 4.37 -18.22 0.90
N LEU A 74 3.63 -17.69 -0.08
CA LEU A 74 3.47 -16.25 -0.26
C LEU A 74 2.51 -15.65 0.76
N ARG A 75 1.39 -16.35 1.06
CA ARG A 75 0.40 -15.89 2.02
C ARG A 75 0.94 -15.79 3.45
N ALA A 76 1.82 -16.71 3.82
CA ALA A 76 2.47 -16.69 5.14
C ALA A 76 3.45 -15.51 5.30
N ARG A 77 4.10 -15.11 4.19
CA ARG A 77 5.03 -13.96 4.17
C ARG A 77 4.34 -12.61 4.20
N LEU A 78 3.16 -12.49 3.56
CA LEU A 78 2.35 -11.28 3.54
C LEU A 78 1.69 -10.96 4.89
N GLN A 79 1.57 -11.95 5.80
CA GLN A 79 0.97 -11.78 7.12
C GLN A 79 1.99 -11.40 8.22
N GLY A 80 3.29 -11.37 7.91
CA GLY A 80 4.34 -11.43 8.93
C GLY A 80 4.97 -10.11 9.38
N GLU A 81 4.83 -8.98 8.69
CA GLU A 81 5.61 -7.79 9.02
C GLU A 81 4.80 -6.48 8.96
N ALA A 82 3.97 -6.22 9.97
CA ALA A 82 3.52 -4.88 10.27
C ALA A 82 4.54 -4.20 11.20
N ARG A 83 5.50 -3.49 10.66
CA ARG A 83 6.35 -2.56 11.41
C ARG A 83 5.76 -1.16 11.31
N SER A 84 5.07 -0.72 12.34
CA SER A 84 4.72 0.67 12.50
C SER A 84 5.99 1.49 12.83
N ALA A 85 6.55 2.18 11.85
CA ALA A 85 7.49 3.25 12.10
C ALA A 85 6.72 4.47 12.62
N SER A 86 6.56 4.55 13.92
CA SER A 86 6.04 5.73 14.60
C SER A 86 7.14 6.80 14.61
N LEU A 87 7.10 7.71 13.63
CA LEU A 87 7.88 8.95 13.67
C LEU A 87 7.12 9.95 14.54
N SER A 88 7.43 9.97 15.82
CA SER A 88 6.95 11.00 16.74
C SER A 88 7.86 12.24 16.60
N LEU A 89 7.49 13.16 15.70
CA LEU A 89 8.24 14.40 15.46
C LEU A 89 7.72 15.58 16.27
N CYS A 90 6.51 15.51 16.81
CA CYS A 90 5.91 16.55 17.65
C CYS A 90 4.87 15.92 18.59
N GLY A 91 4.65 16.55 19.74
CA GLY A 91 3.71 16.06 20.75
C GLY A 91 2.22 16.28 20.43
N ASP A 92 1.88 16.72 19.22
CA ASP A 92 0.51 16.98 18.78
C ASP A 92 0.04 15.85 17.83
N GLU A 93 -0.92 15.07 18.28
CA GLU A 93 -1.42 13.90 17.55
C GLU A 93 -2.09 14.26 16.21
N VAL A 94 -2.73 15.42 16.12
CA VAL A 94 -3.36 15.90 14.87
C VAL A 94 -2.30 16.23 13.84
N ILE A 95 -1.28 16.99 14.24
CA ILE A 95 -0.16 17.35 13.36
C ILE A 95 0.62 16.12 12.92
N GLU A 96 0.93 15.20 13.83
CA GLU A 96 1.57 13.92 13.50
C GLU A 96 0.76 13.12 12.49
N THR A 97 -0.56 13.06 12.66
CA THR A 97 -1.44 12.35 11.75
C THR A 97 -1.44 12.96 10.35
N VAL A 98 -1.49 14.30 10.25
CA VAL A 98 -1.46 15.00 8.96
C VAL A 98 -0.11 14.79 8.26
N ILE A 99 1.01 14.91 8.99
CA ILE A 99 2.35 14.68 8.44
C ILE A 99 2.47 13.23 7.93
N ALA A 100 2.04 12.26 8.70
CA ALA A 100 2.09 10.86 8.31
C ALA A 100 1.21 10.58 7.09
N LEU A 101 0.02 11.16 7.01
CA LEU A 101 -0.89 11.03 5.88
C LEU A 101 -0.26 11.59 4.59
N VAL A 102 0.29 12.80 4.64
CA VAL A 102 0.96 13.43 3.47
C VAL A 102 2.17 12.62 3.03
N THR A 103 3.02 12.22 3.97
CA THR A 103 4.21 11.41 3.68
C THR A 103 3.82 10.09 3.02
N GLN A 104 2.79 9.43 3.51
CA GLN A 104 2.32 8.18 2.99
C GLN A 104 1.76 8.31 1.57
N LYS A 105 0.96 9.35 1.30
CA LYS A 105 0.46 9.62 -0.05
C LYS A 105 1.60 9.88 -1.05
N GLN A 106 2.66 10.55 -0.64
CA GLN A 106 3.84 10.73 -1.49
C GLN A 106 4.58 9.41 -1.74
N MET A 107 4.67 8.53 -0.76
CA MET A 107 5.25 7.19 -0.92
C MET A 107 4.42 6.33 -1.88
N GLU A 108 3.10 6.35 -1.78
CA GLU A 108 2.20 5.64 -2.70
C GLU A 108 2.41 6.09 -4.14
N ILE A 109 2.37 7.40 -4.39
CA ILE A 109 2.57 8.00 -5.72
C ILE A 109 3.92 7.56 -6.30
N ALA A 110 5.01 7.71 -5.55
CA ALA A 110 6.34 7.34 -5.99
C ALA A 110 6.45 5.83 -6.27
N SER A 111 5.91 5.00 -5.40
CA SER A 111 5.94 3.53 -5.53
C SER A 111 5.20 3.05 -6.77
N TYR A 112 4.02 3.57 -7.03
CA TYR A 112 3.23 3.17 -8.20
C TYR A 112 3.78 3.73 -9.51
N GLN A 113 4.37 4.92 -9.51
CA GLN A 113 5.08 5.46 -10.68
C GLN A 113 6.30 4.61 -11.06
N ILE A 114 7.10 4.19 -10.07
CA ILE A 114 8.25 3.32 -10.30
C ILE A 114 7.80 1.94 -10.79
N LEU A 115 6.77 1.39 -10.18
CA LEU A 115 6.22 0.09 -10.55
C LEU A 115 5.65 0.11 -11.97
N ALA A 116 4.92 1.17 -12.34
CA ALA A 116 4.39 1.36 -13.70
C ALA A 116 5.53 1.45 -14.74
N ALA A 117 6.55 2.26 -14.48
CA ALA A 117 7.69 2.39 -15.38
C ALA A 117 8.46 1.07 -15.56
N ALA A 118 8.64 0.31 -14.49
CA ALA A 118 9.26 -1.02 -14.55
C ALA A 118 8.41 -2.03 -15.32
N ALA A 119 7.09 -1.97 -15.18
CA ALA A 119 6.15 -2.81 -15.90
C ALA A 119 6.18 -2.53 -17.42
N GLU A 120 6.19 -1.26 -17.80
CA GLU A 120 6.33 -0.83 -19.19
C GLU A 120 7.65 -1.35 -19.81
N GLU A 121 8.77 -1.18 -19.11
CA GLU A 121 10.08 -1.66 -19.57
C GLU A 121 10.13 -3.20 -19.70
N ALA A 122 9.41 -3.90 -18.82
CA ALA A 122 9.32 -5.36 -18.86
C ALA A 122 8.25 -5.89 -19.82
N SER A 123 7.47 -5.02 -20.47
CA SER A 123 6.28 -5.35 -21.25
C SER A 123 5.27 -6.18 -20.43
N ASP A 124 5.08 -5.80 -19.19
CA ASP A 124 4.14 -6.41 -18.23
C ASP A 124 2.86 -5.58 -18.20
N GLU A 125 2.03 -5.75 -19.21
CA GLU A 125 0.79 -4.96 -19.41
C GLU A 125 -0.17 -5.07 -18.22
N GLU A 126 -0.27 -6.25 -17.60
CA GLU A 126 -1.17 -6.47 -16.46
C GLU A 126 -0.81 -5.61 -15.26
N VAL A 127 0.50 -5.51 -14.95
CA VAL A 127 0.98 -4.64 -13.86
C VAL A 127 0.84 -3.16 -14.22
N ALA A 128 1.11 -2.79 -15.47
CA ALA A 128 0.92 -1.41 -15.93
C ALA A 128 -0.53 -0.95 -15.81
N GLU A 129 -1.49 -1.79 -16.21
CA GLU A 129 -2.92 -1.52 -16.05
C GLU A 129 -3.34 -1.44 -14.57
N LEU A 130 -2.84 -2.35 -13.74
CA LEU A 130 -3.10 -2.30 -12.29
C LEU A 130 -2.68 -0.95 -11.70
N CYS A 131 -1.47 -0.47 -12.01
CA CYS A 131 -0.95 0.80 -11.50
C CYS A 131 -1.78 2.03 -11.91
N GLN A 132 -2.53 1.95 -13.03
CA GLN A 132 -3.45 3.01 -13.45
C GLN A 132 -4.73 3.04 -12.61
N THR A 133 -5.05 1.95 -11.91
CA THR A 133 -6.27 1.83 -11.08
C THR A 133 -6.00 2.07 -9.59
N LEU A 134 -4.74 2.11 -9.18
CA LEU A 134 -4.30 2.38 -7.82
C LEU A 134 -3.98 3.86 -7.63
#